data_b5b110c1edd5b727ee0ca5fe97d5c890
#
_entry.id   b5b110c1edd5b727ee0ca5fe97d5c890
#
_cell.length_a   1.000
_cell.length_b   1.000
_cell.length_c   1.000
_cell.angle_alpha   90.00
_cell.angle_beta   90.00
_cell.angle_gamma   90.00
#
_symmetry.space_group_name_H-M   'P 1'
#
loop_
_entity.id
_entity.type
_entity.pdbx_description
1 polymer ?
#
loop_
_entity_poly.entity_id
_entity_poly.type
_entity_poly.pdbx_seq_one_letter_code
_entity_poly.pdbx_strand_id
1 'polypeptide(L)'
;MDTVYIETSIVSYATARPSRDIQIAALQQQARDWWSVERPKFDLVTSQLTLDEAAAGDGEAATERLRLLSGLPLLDINSDVQALAALLIASHMMPQKAAADALHVATAALGGVKYLLTLNCKHIANAHELPRVYELLEREG
;
A
#
# COMPACT_ATOMS: atom_id res chain seq x y z
N MET A 1 -6.01 -15.34 11.49
CA MET A 1 -5.70 -15.10 10.06
C MET A 1 -4.55 -14.12 9.96
N ASP A 2 -3.75 -14.25 8.91
CA ASP A 2 -2.64 -13.33 8.69
C ASP A 2 -3.16 -11.92 8.38
N THR A 3 -2.41 -10.92 8.83
CA THR A 3 -2.77 -9.51 8.66
C THR A 3 -2.12 -8.95 7.40
N VAL A 4 -2.92 -8.25 6.59
CA VAL A 4 -2.48 -7.62 5.34
C VAL A 4 -2.78 -6.12 5.39
N TYR A 5 -1.76 -5.31 5.15
CA TYR A 5 -1.91 -3.86 4.97
C TYR A 5 -2.25 -3.58 3.51
N ILE A 6 -3.32 -2.82 3.30
CA ILE A 6 -3.81 -2.46 1.96
C ILE A 6 -3.28 -1.08 1.59
N GLU A 7 -2.42 -1.03 0.58
CA GLU A 7 -1.91 0.21 0.02
C GLU A 7 -2.87 0.70 -1.08
N THR A 8 -2.86 1.98 -1.35
CA THR A 8 -3.85 2.68 -2.18
C THR A 8 -3.99 2.10 -3.60
N SER A 9 -2.89 1.64 -4.21
CA SER A 9 -2.93 1.13 -5.59
C SER A 9 -3.91 -0.03 -5.75
N ILE A 10 -4.08 -0.86 -4.72
CA ILE A 10 -4.99 -2.01 -4.78
C ILE A 10 -6.43 -1.54 -5.02
N VAL A 11 -6.93 -0.60 -4.21
CA VAL A 11 -8.31 -0.12 -4.38
C VAL A 11 -8.46 0.74 -5.61
N SER A 12 -7.41 1.45 -6.01
CA SER A 12 -7.44 2.26 -7.23
C SER A 12 -7.60 1.39 -8.47
N TYR A 13 -6.81 0.32 -8.61
CA TYR A 13 -6.94 -0.59 -9.74
C TYR A 13 -8.23 -1.41 -9.68
N ALA A 14 -8.65 -1.84 -8.48
CA ALA A 14 -9.85 -2.68 -8.33
C ALA A 14 -11.14 -1.95 -8.71
N THR A 15 -11.20 -0.63 -8.51
CA THR A 15 -12.42 0.17 -8.75
C THR A 15 -12.37 0.97 -10.03
N ALA A 16 -11.24 1.04 -10.72
CA ALA A 16 -11.07 1.85 -11.92
C ALA A 16 -11.89 1.29 -13.09
N ARG A 17 -12.27 2.17 -14.01
CA ARG A 17 -12.89 1.75 -15.26
C ARG A 17 -11.90 0.90 -16.06
N PRO A 18 -12.37 -0.12 -16.79
CA PRO A 18 -11.48 -0.98 -17.57
C PRO A 18 -10.60 -0.17 -18.52
N SER A 19 -9.30 -0.42 -18.46
CA SER A 19 -8.33 0.24 -19.31
C SER A 19 -8.21 -0.46 -20.67
N ARG A 20 -7.91 0.32 -21.71
CA ARG A 20 -7.57 -0.24 -23.03
C ARG A 20 -6.11 -0.70 -23.09
N ASP A 21 -5.28 -0.23 -22.17
CA ASP A 21 -3.90 -0.68 -22.06
C ASP A 21 -3.88 -2.08 -21.45
N ILE A 22 -3.26 -3.04 -22.14
CA ILE A 22 -3.27 -4.44 -21.73
C ILE A 22 -2.56 -4.64 -20.40
N GLN A 23 -1.45 -3.94 -20.16
CA GLN A 23 -0.71 -4.08 -18.90
C GLN A 23 -1.51 -3.52 -17.73
N ILE A 24 -2.14 -2.37 -17.91
CA ILE A 24 -2.99 -1.77 -16.87
C ILE A 24 -4.22 -2.63 -16.63
N ALA A 25 -4.84 -3.14 -17.69
CA ALA A 25 -6.01 -4.01 -17.56
C ALA A 25 -5.67 -5.29 -16.76
N ALA A 26 -4.47 -5.83 -16.95
CA ALA A 26 -4.01 -6.99 -16.19
C ALA A 26 -3.87 -6.67 -14.70
N LEU A 27 -3.32 -5.51 -14.34
CA LEU A 27 -3.20 -5.07 -12.95
C LEU A 27 -4.58 -4.85 -12.32
N GLN A 28 -5.51 -4.27 -13.07
CA GLN A 28 -6.89 -4.09 -12.62
C GLN A 28 -7.55 -5.44 -12.31
N GLN A 29 -7.35 -6.41 -13.18
CA GLN A 29 -7.91 -7.75 -12.98
C GLN A 29 -7.29 -8.44 -11.78
N GLN A 30 -5.98 -8.33 -11.59
CA GLN A 30 -5.30 -8.88 -10.41
C GLN A 30 -5.88 -8.28 -9.12
N ALA A 31 -6.08 -6.98 -9.09
CA ALA A 31 -6.63 -6.30 -7.91
C ALA A 31 -8.06 -6.77 -7.62
N ARG A 32 -8.90 -6.87 -8.65
CA ARG A 32 -10.30 -7.34 -8.50
C ARG A 32 -10.34 -8.80 -8.03
N ASP A 33 -9.52 -9.66 -8.61
CA ASP A 33 -9.48 -11.08 -8.25
C ASP A 33 -9.02 -11.25 -6.80
N TRP A 34 -7.98 -10.52 -6.40
CA TRP A 34 -7.51 -10.57 -5.03
C TRP A 34 -8.61 -10.16 -4.06
N TRP A 35 -9.28 -9.05 -4.37
CA TRP A 35 -10.33 -8.51 -3.50
C TRP A 35 -11.50 -9.47 -3.35
N SER A 36 -11.86 -10.18 -4.43
CA SER A 36 -13.01 -11.09 -4.43
C SER A 36 -12.66 -12.46 -3.85
N VAL A 37 -11.48 -12.99 -4.17
CA VAL A 37 -11.11 -14.40 -3.89
C VAL A 37 -10.22 -14.50 -2.66
N GLU A 38 -9.19 -13.67 -2.57
CA GLU A 38 -8.19 -13.81 -1.49
C GLU A 38 -8.55 -13.03 -0.23
N ARG A 39 -9.23 -11.90 -0.36
CA ARG A 39 -9.56 -11.01 0.75
C ARG A 39 -10.17 -11.74 1.96
N PRO A 40 -11.14 -12.66 1.79
CA PRO A 40 -11.75 -13.33 2.95
C PRO A 40 -10.80 -14.20 3.76
N LYS A 41 -9.63 -14.51 3.23
CA LYS A 41 -8.63 -15.36 3.89
C LYS A 41 -7.72 -14.59 4.84
N PHE A 42 -7.84 -13.25 4.92
CA PHE A 42 -6.92 -12.39 5.65
C PHE A 42 -7.67 -11.38 6.53
N ASP A 43 -6.97 -10.91 7.56
CA ASP A 43 -7.40 -9.74 8.32
C ASP A 43 -6.80 -8.50 7.65
N LEU A 44 -7.65 -7.60 7.18
CA LEU A 44 -7.19 -6.41 6.45
C LEU A 44 -7.06 -5.22 7.39
N VAL A 45 -5.98 -4.46 7.22
CA VAL A 45 -5.78 -3.17 7.88
C VAL A 45 -5.30 -2.16 6.83
N THR A 46 -5.40 -0.89 7.14
CA THR A 46 -4.88 0.18 6.29
C THR A 46 -4.44 1.34 7.17
N SER A 47 -4.38 2.55 6.64
CA SER A 47 -4.00 3.75 7.41
C SER A 47 -4.75 4.96 6.90
N GLN A 48 -4.68 6.06 7.68
CA GLN A 48 -5.26 7.33 7.26
C GLN A 48 -4.62 7.83 5.96
N LEU A 49 -3.33 7.53 5.73
CA LEU A 49 -2.66 7.89 4.48
C LEU A 49 -3.36 7.25 3.27
N THR A 50 -3.70 5.96 3.36
CA THR A 50 -4.43 5.28 2.30
C THR A 50 -5.80 5.93 2.07
N LEU A 51 -6.51 6.25 3.16
CA LEU A 51 -7.82 6.92 3.04
C LEU A 51 -7.69 8.28 2.36
N ASP A 52 -6.69 9.08 2.73
CA ASP A 52 -6.47 10.40 2.15
C ASP A 52 -6.13 10.31 0.66
N GLU A 53 -5.27 9.38 0.29
CA GLU A 53 -4.92 9.15 -1.12
C GLU A 53 -6.13 8.66 -1.92
N ALA A 54 -6.91 7.75 -1.34
CA ALA A 54 -8.11 7.22 -1.99
C ALA A 54 -9.19 8.27 -2.18
N ALA A 55 -9.23 9.27 -1.31
CA ALA A 55 -10.21 10.37 -1.38
C ALA A 55 -9.84 11.44 -2.41
N ALA A 56 -8.62 11.42 -2.95
CA ALA A 56 -8.15 12.43 -3.90
C ALA A 56 -8.71 12.17 -5.31
N GLY A 57 -8.88 13.25 -6.08
CA GLY A 57 -9.28 13.15 -7.48
C GLY A 57 -10.78 13.17 -7.68
N ASP A 58 -11.26 12.47 -8.73
CA ASP A 58 -12.67 12.44 -9.10
C ASP A 58 -13.55 11.88 -7.98
N GLY A 59 -14.65 12.57 -7.68
CA GLY A 59 -15.52 12.25 -6.56
C GLY A 59 -16.18 10.87 -6.64
N GLU A 60 -16.61 10.43 -7.83
CA GLU A 60 -17.20 9.11 -8.00
C GLU A 60 -16.18 8.00 -7.79
N ALA A 61 -14.99 8.15 -8.37
CA ALA A 61 -13.91 7.20 -8.22
C ALA A 61 -13.45 7.15 -6.76
N ALA A 62 -13.32 8.30 -6.10
CA ALA A 62 -12.96 8.37 -4.69
C ALA A 62 -13.98 7.65 -3.81
N THR A 63 -15.28 7.84 -4.07
CA THR A 63 -16.34 7.18 -3.32
C THR A 63 -16.23 5.66 -3.41
N GLU A 64 -15.97 5.12 -4.60
CA GLU A 64 -15.81 3.67 -4.78
C GLU A 64 -14.58 3.13 -4.06
N ARG A 65 -13.45 3.85 -4.12
CA ARG A 65 -12.24 3.45 -3.40
C ARG A 65 -12.47 3.43 -1.89
N LEU A 66 -13.08 4.48 -1.35
CA LEU A 66 -13.37 4.58 0.08
C LEU A 66 -14.37 3.52 0.53
N ARG A 67 -15.30 3.13 -0.33
CA ARG A 67 -16.26 2.06 -0.02
C ARG A 67 -15.56 0.75 0.25
N LEU A 68 -14.54 0.39 -0.54
CA LEU A 68 -13.77 -0.84 -0.31
C LEU A 68 -12.98 -0.79 0.99
N LEU A 69 -12.53 0.40 1.40
CA LEU A 69 -11.72 0.57 2.62
C LEU A 69 -12.59 0.75 3.88
N SER A 70 -13.89 0.87 3.72
CA SER A 70 -14.80 1.14 4.84
C SER A 70 -14.73 0.03 5.89
N GLY A 71 -14.59 0.44 7.14
CA GLY A 71 -14.58 -0.49 8.27
C GLY A 71 -13.25 -1.17 8.55
N LEU A 72 -12.21 -0.95 7.74
CA LEU A 72 -10.91 -1.53 8.02
C LEU A 72 -10.23 -0.81 9.18
N PRO A 73 -9.62 -1.56 10.13
CA PRO A 73 -8.82 -0.94 11.18
C PRO A 73 -7.68 -0.11 10.60
N LEU A 74 -7.37 1.02 11.25
CA LEU A 74 -6.32 1.94 10.82
C LEU A 74 -5.10 1.78 11.71
N LEU A 75 -3.94 1.57 11.10
CA LEU A 75 -2.67 1.59 11.81
C LEU A 75 -2.25 3.04 12.07
N ASP A 76 -1.64 3.29 13.24
CA ASP A 76 -1.16 4.62 13.60
C ASP A 76 0.03 5.03 12.74
N ILE A 77 0.03 6.31 12.34
CA ILE A 77 1.19 6.95 11.71
C ILE A 77 1.77 7.91 12.75
N ASN A 78 2.49 7.34 13.71
CA ASN A 78 3.10 8.09 14.81
C ASN A 78 4.50 8.58 14.45
N SER A 79 5.20 9.19 15.41
CA SER A 79 6.54 9.75 15.18
C SER A 79 7.56 8.66 14.82
N ASP A 80 7.43 7.45 15.35
CA ASP A 80 8.33 6.34 15.03
C ASP A 80 8.17 5.89 13.58
N VAL A 81 6.93 5.84 13.09
CA VAL A 81 6.64 5.53 11.68
C VAL A 81 7.24 6.59 10.78
N GLN A 82 7.07 7.88 11.12
CA GLN A 82 7.61 8.98 10.34
C GLN A 82 9.14 8.95 10.32
N ALA A 83 9.78 8.62 11.45
CA ALA A 83 11.22 8.50 11.53
C ALA A 83 11.75 7.35 10.65
N LEU A 84 11.07 6.21 10.64
CA LEU A 84 11.46 5.09 9.78
C LEU A 84 11.30 5.43 8.30
N ALA A 85 10.21 6.11 7.94
CA ALA A 85 10.00 6.56 6.56
C ALA A 85 11.11 7.51 6.11
N ALA A 86 11.50 8.45 6.96
CA ALA A 86 12.59 9.37 6.68
C ALA A 86 13.93 8.62 6.52
N LEU A 87 14.16 7.58 7.33
CA LEU A 87 15.35 6.76 7.23
C LEU A 87 15.42 5.98 5.92
N LEU A 88 14.29 5.46 5.43
CA LEU A 88 14.24 4.77 4.14
C LEU A 88 14.67 5.70 3.01
N ILE A 89 14.28 6.96 3.05
CA ILE A 89 14.67 7.94 2.04
C ILE A 89 16.12 8.38 2.25
N ALA A 90 16.54 8.68 3.47
CA ALA A 90 17.88 9.13 3.80
C ALA A 90 18.95 8.06 3.47
N SER A 91 18.58 6.79 3.56
CA SER A 91 19.47 5.66 3.23
C SER A 91 19.44 5.31 1.74
N HIS A 92 18.78 6.11 0.93
CA HIS A 92 18.62 5.92 -0.53
C HIS A 92 17.99 4.57 -0.90
N MET A 93 17.27 3.95 0.02
CA MET A 93 16.47 2.74 -0.24
C MET A 93 15.26 3.08 -1.11
N MET A 94 14.75 4.32 -0.98
CA MET A 94 13.64 4.85 -1.76
C MET A 94 13.97 6.28 -2.18
N PRO A 95 13.54 6.74 -3.38
CA PRO A 95 13.78 8.11 -3.81
C PRO A 95 12.98 9.12 -2.98
N GLN A 96 13.47 10.35 -2.90
CA GLN A 96 12.84 11.41 -2.10
C GLN A 96 11.39 11.68 -2.53
N LYS A 97 11.10 11.58 -3.84
CA LYS A 97 9.75 11.77 -4.36
C LYS A 97 8.80 10.61 -4.07
N ALA A 98 9.30 9.53 -3.44
CA ALA A 98 8.49 8.42 -2.98
C ALA A 98 8.18 8.51 -1.48
N ALA A 99 8.10 9.73 -0.93
CA ALA A 99 7.87 9.93 0.50
C ALA A 99 6.60 9.25 1.01
N ALA A 100 5.49 9.34 0.25
CA ALA A 100 4.24 8.67 0.62
C ALA A 100 4.40 7.15 0.61
N ASP A 101 5.12 6.61 -0.38
CA ASP A 101 5.38 5.17 -0.48
C ASP A 101 6.23 4.68 0.69
N ALA A 102 7.25 5.46 1.07
CA ALA A 102 8.07 5.15 2.24
C ALA A 102 7.23 5.13 3.52
N LEU A 103 6.26 6.02 3.62
CA LEU A 103 5.36 6.09 4.77
C LEU A 103 4.45 4.85 4.83
N HIS A 104 3.95 4.36 3.70
CA HIS A 104 3.20 3.10 3.66
C HIS A 104 4.06 1.93 4.15
N VAL A 105 5.29 1.81 3.67
CA VAL A 105 6.21 0.74 4.06
C VAL A 105 6.49 0.79 5.56
N ALA A 106 6.80 1.97 6.08
CA ALA A 106 7.09 2.16 7.51
C ALA A 106 5.87 1.86 8.39
N THR A 107 4.69 2.28 7.95
CA THR A 107 3.44 2.03 8.67
C THR A 107 3.17 0.53 8.79
N ALA A 108 3.31 -0.19 7.69
CA ALA A 108 3.10 -1.64 7.68
C ALA A 108 4.14 -2.36 8.55
N ALA A 109 5.41 -1.96 8.44
CA ALA A 109 6.50 -2.60 9.18
C ALA A 109 6.33 -2.44 10.70
N LEU A 110 6.09 -1.23 11.17
CA LEU A 110 5.93 -0.96 12.60
C LEU A 110 4.57 -1.39 13.13
N GLY A 111 3.58 -1.54 12.25
CA GLY A 111 2.26 -2.04 12.61
C GLY A 111 2.22 -3.55 12.85
N GLY A 112 3.31 -4.26 12.57
CA GLY A 112 3.40 -5.69 12.83
C GLY A 112 2.58 -6.55 11.89
N VAL A 113 2.21 -6.04 10.71
CA VAL A 113 1.46 -6.81 9.72
C VAL A 113 2.39 -7.82 9.04
N LYS A 114 1.82 -8.92 8.58
CA LYS A 114 2.60 -9.96 7.92
C LYS A 114 2.90 -9.60 6.47
N TYR A 115 1.98 -8.95 5.78
CA TYR A 115 2.12 -8.62 4.37
C TYR A 115 1.72 -7.17 4.11
N LEU A 116 2.43 -6.53 3.20
CA LEU A 116 2.05 -5.28 2.57
C LEU A 116 1.61 -5.58 1.14
N LEU A 117 0.33 -5.38 0.85
CA LEU A 117 -0.22 -5.63 -0.49
C LEU A 117 -0.21 -4.34 -1.31
N THR A 118 0.48 -4.37 -2.45
CA THR A 118 0.60 -3.23 -3.33
C THR A 118 0.78 -3.66 -4.78
N LEU A 119 0.32 -2.82 -5.70
CA LEU A 119 0.65 -2.92 -7.13
C LEU A 119 1.57 -1.78 -7.57
N ASN A 120 2.14 -1.04 -6.61
CA ASN A 120 3.15 -0.01 -6.89
C ASN A 120 4.50 -0.68 -7.13
N CYS A 121 4.72 -1.11 -8.38
CA CYS A 121 5.92 -1.84 -8.76
C CYS A 121 7.17 -0.96 -8.87
N LYS A 122 7.00 0.36 -8.91
CA LYS A 122 8.12 1.29 -9.09
C LYS A 122 8.85 1.58 -7.79
N HIS A 123 8.12 1.81 -6.70
CA HIS A 123 8.71 2.30 -5.45
C HIS A 123 8.58 1.31 -4.29
N ILE A 124 7.54 0.48 -4.26
CA ILE A 124 7.28 -0.42 -3.15
C ILE A 124 7.64 -1.86 -3.52
N ALA A 125 7.17 -2.34 -4.66
CA ALA A 125 7.38 -3.73 -5.10
C ALA A 125 8.46 -3.85 -6.18
N ASN A 126 9.51 -3.01 -6.13
CA ASN A 126 10.63 -3.07 -7.05
C ASN A 126 11.57 -4.20 -6.63
N ALA A 127 11.73 -5.22 -7.49
CA ALA A 127 12.48 -6.43 -7.17
C ALA A 127 13.97 -6.17 -6.87
N HIS A 128 14.56 -5.12 -7.45
CA HIS A 128 15.95 -4.78 -7.21
C HIS A 128 16.17 -4.13 -5.84
N GLU A 129 15.17 -3.41 -5.34
CA GLU A 129 15.28 -2.67 -4.08
C GLU A 129 14.73 -3.42 -2.88
N LEU A 130 13.84 -4.40 -3.08
CA LEU A 130 13.21 -5.12 -1.97
C LEU A 130 14.20 -5.77 -1.00
N PRO A 131 15.28 -6.44 -1.44
CA PRO A 131 16.22 -7.03 -0.48
C PRO A 131 16.86 -5.99 0.44
N ARG A 132 17.16 -4.80 -0.07
CA ARG A 132 17.74 -3.71 0.73
C ARG A 132 16.73 -3.15 1.74
N VAL A 133 15.47 -3.01 1.32
CA VAL A 133 14.40 -2.55 2.20
C VAL A 133 14.17 -3.57 3.33
N TYR A 134 14.13 -4.85 3.02
CA TYR A 134 13.97 -5.89 4.04
C TYR A 134 15.14 -5.89 5.04
N GLU A 135 16.35 -5.76 4.57
CA GLU A 135 17.52 -5.69 5.44
C GLU A 135 17.42 -4.52 6.41
N LEU A 136 17.05 -3.35 5.92
CA LEU A 136 16.87 -2.17 6.78
C LEU A 136 15.77 -2.39 7.81
N LEU A 137 14.62 -2.94 7.40
CA LEU A 137 13.50 -3.20 8.31
C LEU A 137 13.88 -4.21 9.39
N GLU A 138 14.65 -5.24 9.07
CA GLU A 138 15.15 -6.20 10.06
C GLU A 138 16.02 -5.53 11.10
N ARG A 139 16.92 -4.62 10.69
CA ARG A 139 17.79 -3.89 11.63
C ARG A 139 17.03 -2.97 12.56
N GLU A 140 15.97 -2.35 12.06
CA GLU A 140 15.18 -1.39 12.84
C GLU A 140 14.05 -2.03 13.65
N GLY A 141 13.86 -3.30 13.50
CA GLY A 141 12.84 -4.03 14.21
C GLY A 141 11.62 -4.33 13.43
#